data_72993c99be9c58901da4619262e5261e
#
_entry.id   72993c99be9c58901da4619262e5261e
#
_cell.length_a   1.000
_cell.length_b   1.000
_cell.length_c   1.000
_cell.angle_alpha   90.00
_cell.angle_beta   90.00
_cell.angle_gamma   90.00
#
_symmetry.space_group_name_H-M   'P 1'
#
loop_
_entity.id
_entity.type
_entity.pdbx_description
1 polymer ?
#
loop_
_entity_poly.entity_id
_entity_poly.type
_entity_poly.pdbx_seq_one_letter_code
_entity_poly.pdbx_strand_id
1 'polypeptide(L)'
;MGKQRSDGGYNQGKFKQAEYFLKGLRAPLFKLIHRKSKYKYDCPVCGYHGPFMKKNNRLRAKCPKCGELERARMAMLVINEIYDNEKAANTDVLHISPENFLRKHFKEKYKSYISSDLYREDVDHQFDIQSIPYPDNSFDLVFASHVLEYVENDKEAIKEISRVLRPGGLAFLPVPMLHKKTIDFEERPPNKRIIRETGEDYFDRYRAVFSEVTVYNPRAFDQRYNLTIDMTNEIKTNNEDASYQIPNLLPVCKL
;
A
#
# COMPACT_ATOMS: atom_id res chain seq x y z
N MET A 1 -24.64 -0.65 -45.62
CA MET A 1 -24.34 -2.04 -45.20
C MET A 1 -23.65 -2.00 -43.82
N GLY A 2 -24.44 -2.15 -42.77
CA GLY A 2 -23.97 -2.10 -41.38
C GLY A 2 -23.51 -3.49 -40.95
N LYS A 3 -22.28 -3.56 -40.42
CA LYS A 3 -21.79 -4.75 -39.71
C LYS A 3 -22.23 -4.68 -38.25
N GLN A 4 -23.18 -5.55 -37.90
CA GLN A 4 -23.49 -5.83 -36.49
C GLN A 4 -22.26 -6.45 -35.81
N ARG A 5 -21.84 -5.85 -34.67
CA ARG A 5 -20.90 -6.47 -33.75
C ARG A 5 -21.68 -7.44 -32.86
N SER A 6 -21.33 -8.72 -32.95
CA SER A 6 -21.87 -9.78 -32.12
C SER A 6 -21.41 -9.71 -30.70
N ASP A 7 -22.36 -9.88 -29.77
CA ASP A 7 -22.24 -9.89 -28.33
C ASP A 7 -21.22 -10.90 -27.79
N GLY A 8 -20.07 -10.37 -27.28
CA GLY A 8 -19.10 -11.13 -26.50
C GLY A 8 -19.32 -11.08 -24.96
N GLY A 9 -20.47 -10.57 -24.50
CA GLY A 9 -20.70 -10.28 -23.06
C GLY A 9 -20.92 -11.47 -22.15
N TYR A 10 -21.31 -12.63 -22.68
CA TYR A 10 -21.75 -13.78 -21.86
C TYR A 10 -20.61 -14.63 -21.26
N ASN A 11 -19.41 -14.59 -21.83
CA ASN A 11 -18.30 -15.42 -21.39
C ASN A 11 -17.39 -14.77 -20.29
N GLN A 12 -17.39 -13.44 -20.16
CA GLN A 12 -16.54 -12.77 -19.18
C GLN A 12 -16.98 -13.00 -17.72
N GLY A 13 -18.28 -13.18 -17.47
CA GLY A 13 -18.81 -13.43 -16.13
C GLY A 13 -18.44 -14.81 -15.58
N LYS A 14 -18.50 -15.85 -16.41
CA LYS A 14 -18.14 -17.23 -16.01
C LYS A 14 -16.65 -17.41 -15.76
N PHE A 15 -15.78 -16.76 -16.53
CA PHE A 15 -14.33 -16.76 -16.31
C PHE A 15 -13.95 -16.05 -15.00
N LYS A 16 -14.56 -14.92 -14.70
CA LYS A 16 -14.36 -14.24 -13.43
C LYS A 16 -14.81 -15.07 -12.22
N GLN A 17 -15.98 -15.73 -12.31
CA GLN A 17 -16.47 -16.61 -11.24
C GLN A 17 -15.55 -17.83 -11.01
N ALA A 18 -15.06 -18.46 -12.08
CA ALA A 18 -14.10 -19.57 -11.98
C ALA A 18 -12.77 -19.10 -11.38
N GLU A 19 -12.29 -17.91 -11.74
CA GLU A 19 -11.09 -17.31 -11.15
C GLU A 19 -11.25 -17.02 -9.66
N TYR A 20 -12.40 -16.51 -9.22
CA TYR A 20 -12.72 -16.29 -7.79
C TYR A 20 -12.79 -17.62 -7.03
N PHE A 21 -13.41 -18.65 -7.61
CA PHE A 21 -13.47 -19.98 -7.00
C PHE A 21 -12.07 -20.60 -6.85
N LEU A 22 -11.25 -20.54 -7.89
CA LEU A 22 -9.86 -21.02 -7.85
C LEU A 22 -8.99 -20.22 -6.87
N LYS A 23 -9.19 -18.90 -6.77
CA LYS A 23 -8.55 -18.08 -5.74
C LYS A 23 -8.98 -18.50 -4.34
N GLY A 24 -10.24 -18.87 -4.14
CA GLY A 24 -10.77 -19.40 -2.87
C GLY A 24 -10.10 -20.71 -2.43
N LEU A 25 -9.84 -21.61 -3.36
CA LEU A 25 -9.20 -22.91 -3.09
C LEU A 25 -7.69 -22.81 -2.86
N ARG A 26 -7.04 -21.73 -3.31
CA ARG A 26 -5.59 -21.56 -3.21
C ARG A 26 -5.08 -21.65 -1.79
N ALA A 27 -5.73 -20.96 -0.85
CA ALA A 27 -5.27 -20.90 0.53
C ALA A 27 -5.40 -22.23 1.29
N PRO A 28 -6.54 -22.95 1.24
CA PRO A 28 -6.65 -24.26 1.89
C PRO A 28 -5.71 -25.29 1.26
N LEU A 29 -5.59 -25.32 -0.06
CA LEU A 29 -4.69 -26.26 -0.75
C LEU A 29 -3.21 -25.99 -0.39
N PHE A 30 -2.80 -24.71 -0.42
CA PHE A 30 -1.45 -24.31 -0.02
C PHE A 30 -1.16 -24.68 1.43
N LYS A 31 -2.11 -24.45 2.34
CA LYS A 31 -2.01 -24.83 3.76
C LYS A 31 -1.87 -26.34 3.94
N LEU A 32 -2.62 -27.14 3.15
CA LEU A 32 -2.57 -28.59 3.19
C LEU A 32 -1.20 -29.12 2.72
N ILE A 33 -0.71 -28.63 1.58
CA ILE A 33 0.59 -29.02 1.02
C ILE A 33 1.71 -28.68 1.98
N HIS A 34 1.66 -27.51 2.62
CA HIS A 34 2.68 -27.00 3.52
C HIS A 34 2.36 -27.21 5.00
N ARG A 35 1.49 -28.19 5.35
CA ARG A 35 1.04 -28.45 6.73
C ARG A 35 2.17 -28.70 7.73
N LYS A 36 3.29 -29.27 7.26
CA LYS A 36 4.49 -29.54 8.06
C LYS A 36 5.45 -28.35 8.17
N SER A 37 5.14 -27.20 7.56
CA SER A 37 5.98 -26.01 7.66
C SER A 37 6.09 -25.55 9.12
N LYS A 38 7.31 -25.31 9.58
CA LYS A 38 7.57 -24.68 10.88
C LYS A 38 7.23 -23.20 10.89
N TYR A 39 7.16 -22.56 9.71
CA TYR A 39 6.83 -21.15 9.55
C TYR A 39 5.32 -21.00 9.36
N LYS A 40 4.65 -20.46 10.37
CA LYS A 40 3.22 -20.10 10.33
C LYS A 40 3.07 -18.64 10.74
N TYR A 41 2.26 -17.92 10.01
CA TYR A 41 2.08 -16.49 10.18
C TYR A 41 0.60 -16.11 10.22
N ASP A 42 0.30 -14.99 10.84
CA ASP A 42 -1.02 -14.39 10.90
C ASP A 42 -1.11 -13.24 9.89
N CYS A 43 -2.16 -13.25 9.09
CA CYS A 43 -2.44 -12.14 8.19
C CYS A 43 -3.50 -11.23 8.79
N PRO A 44 -3.16 -10.03 9.29
CA PRO A 44 -4.12 -9.11 9.91
C PRO A 44 -5.14 -8.58 8.91
N VAL A 45 -4.82 -8.72 7.62
CA VAL A 45 -5.64 -8.31 6.49
C VAL A 45 -6.88 -9.18 6.29
N CYS A 46 -6.75 -10.51 6.41
CA CYS A 46 -7.84 -11.43 6.06
C CYS A 46 -8.07 -12.56 7.09
N GLY A 47 -7.37 -12.53 8.22
CA GLY A 47 -7.46 -13.54 9.27
C GLY A 47 -6.88 -14.92 8.89
N TYR A 48 -6.09 -15.02 7.80
CA TYR A 48 -5.43 -16.27 7.45
C TYR A 48 -4.31 -16.59 8.46
N HIS A 49 -4.30 -17.84 8.94
CA HIS A 49 -3.22 -18.39 9.75
C HIS A 49 -2.59 -19.58 9.05
N GLY A 50 -1.26 -19.52 8.81
CA GLY A 50 -0.52 -20.58 8.16
C GLY A 50 0.73 -20.11 7.42
N PRO A 51 1.37 -20.98 6.61
CA PRO A 51 2.53 -20.60 5.84
C PRO A 51 2.21 -19.58 4.75
N PHE A 52 3.16 -18.66 4.50
CA PHE A 52 3.04 -17.69 3.42
C PHE A 52 3.83 -18.12 2.18
N MET A 53 3.41 -17.61 1.02
CA MET A 53 3.99 -17.93 -0.29
C MET A 53 5.20 -17.04 -0.59
N LYS A 54 6.10 -17.57 -1.44
CA LYS A 54 7.16 -16.75 -2.08
C LYS A 54 6.55 -15.73 -3.04
N LYS A 55 7.14 -14.56 -3.14
CA LYS A 55 6.83 -13.55 -4.15
C LYS A 55 8.13 -12.98 -4.72
N ASN A 56 8.40 -13.26 -6.00
CA ASN A 56 9.70 -12.98 -6.61
C ASN A 56 10.83 -13.60 -5.75
N ASN A 57 11.86 -12.84 -5.42
CA ASN A 57 12.97 -13.29 -4.58
C ASN A 57 12.73 -13.17 -3.06
N ARG A 58 11.51 -12.78 -2.63
CA ARG A 58 11.15 -12.66 -1.22
C ARG A 58 10.48 -13.93 -0.72
N LEU A 59 11.10 -14.59 0.25
CA LEU A 59 10.51 -15.76 0.91
C LEU A 59 9.36 -15.35 1.82
N ARG A 60 8.34 -16.19 1.89
CA ARG A 60 7.23 -16.03 2.86
C ARG A 60 6.55 -14.64 2.84
N ALA A 61 6.59 -13.96 1.69
CA ALA A 61 6.13 -12.58 1.56
C ALA A 61 4.61 -12.45 1.41
N LYS A 62 4.00 -13.35 0.62
CA LYS A 62 2.63 -13.22 0.12
C LYS A 62 1.65 -14.10 0.89
N CYS A 63 0.57 -13.51 1.42
CA CYS A 63 -0.53 -14.28 1.99
C CYS A 63 -1.24 -15.11 0.92
N PRO A 64 -1.44 -16.44 1.09
CA PRO A 64 -2.10 -17.27 0.10
C PRO A 64 -3.60 -16.97 -0.05
N LYS A 65 -4.26 -16.40 0.97
CA LYS A 65 -5.70 -16.08 0.96
C LYS A 65 -5.97 -14.75 0.27
N CYS A 66 -5.44 -13.64 0.76
CA CYS A 66 -5.71 -12.31 0.20
C CYS A 66 -4.70 -11.85 -0.86
N GLY A 67 -3.52 -12.43 -0.86
CA GLY A 67 -2.45 -12.04 -1.80
C GLY A 67 -1.58 -10.88 -1.33
N GLU A 68 -1.89 -10.29 -0.17
CA GLU A 68 -1.21 -9.11 0.34
C GLU A 68 0.20 -9.40 0.87
N LEU A 69 1.03 -8.37 0.78
CA LEU A 69 2.44 -8.38 1.16
C LEU A 69 2.65 -7.73 2.54
N GLU A 70 3.91 -7.64 2.95
CA GLU A 70 4.35 -7.14 4.26
C GLU A 70 3.81 -5.74 4.55
N ARG A 71 3.94 -4.82 3.58
CA ARG A 71 3.51 -3.43 3.73
C ARG A 71 2.00 -3.28 4.00
N ALA A 72 1.17 -4.06 3.30
CA ALA A 72 -0.27 -4.03 3.52
C ALA A 72 -0.66 -4.61 4.88
N ARG A 73 0.07 -5.65 5.34
CA ARG A 73 -0.12 -6.19 6.69
C ARG A 73 0.26 -5.19 7.76
N MET A 74 1.36 -4.47 7.57
CA MET A 74 1.79 -3.44 8.49
C MET A 74 0.80 -2.28 8.54
N ALA A 75 0.40 -1.76 7.37
CA ALA A 75 -0.60 -0.70 7.28
C ALA A 75 -1.89 -1.10 8.01
N MET A 76 -2.36 -2.35 7.84
CA MET A 76 -3.56 -2.84 8.51
C MET A 76 -3.42 -2.91 10.04
N LEU A 77 -2.25 -3.30 10.56
CA LEU A 77 -2.01 -3.31 12.01
C LEU A 77 -2.07 -1.90 12.58
N VAL A 78 -1.38 -0.94 11.95
CA VAL A 78 -1.36 0.46 12.39
C VAL A 78 -2.74 1.11 12.24
N ILE A 79 -3.43 0.85 11.14
CA ILE A 79 -4.82 1.34 10.94
C ILE A 79 -5.73 0.82 12.05
N ASN A 80 -5.67 -0.47 12.37
CA ASN A 80 -6.51 -1.06 13.43
C ASN A 80 -6.13 -0.60 14.85
N GLU A 81 -4.88 -0.18 15.06
CA GLU A 81 -4.43 0.41 16.33
C GLU A 81 -4.98 1.83 16.51
N ILE A 82 -5.01 2.63 15.44
CA ILE A 82 -5.42 4.03 15.47
C ILE A 82 -6.96 4.20 15.37
N TYR A 83 -7.61 3.34 14.57
CA TYR A 83 -9.03 3.41 14.25
C TYR A 83 -9.76 2.16 14.75
N ASP A 84 -10.48 2.31 15.85
CA ASP A 84 -11.52 1.36 16.25
C ASP A 84 -12.76 1.49 15.35
N ASN A 85 -13.80 0.67 15.59
CA ASN A 85 -14.98 0.67 14.74
C ASN A 85 -15.77 2.00 14.83
N GLU A 86 -15.82 2.63 15.99
CA GLU A 86 -16.54 3.90 16.20
C GLU A 86 -15.83 5.06 15.49
N LYS A 87 -14.52 5.17 15.67
CA LYS A 87 -13.70 6.17 15.01
C LYS A 87 -13.73 6.01 13.50
N ALA A 88 -13.59 4.77 13.00
CA ALA A 88 -13.67 4.47 11.58
C ALA A 88 -15.04 4.87 10.97
N ALA A 89 -16.14 4.57 11.65
CA ALA A 89 -17.49 4.92 11.22
C ALA A 89 -17.75 6.44 11.16
N ASN A 90 -16.87 7.26 11.71
CA ASN A 90 -16.93 8.72 11.68
C ASN A 90 -15.81 9.37 10.81
N THR A 91 -15.02 8.59 10.09
CA THR A 91 -13.84 9.03 9.34
C THR A 91 -14.11 9.07 7.83
N ASP A 92 -13.85 10.21 7.20
CA ASP A 92 -13.88 10.41 5.75
C ASP A 92 -12.49 10.13 5.16
N VAL A 93 -12.38 9.20 4.20
CA VAL A 93 -11.11 8.68 3.66
C VAL A 93 -10.90 9.08 2.20
N LEU A 94 -9.71 9.61 1.91
CA LEU A 94 -9.17 9.72 0.55
C LEU A 94 -8.03 8.70 0.36
N HIS A 95 -8.16 7.81 -0.61
CA HIS A 95 -7.17 6.77 -0.92
C HIS A 95 -6.58 6.97 -2.31
N ILE A 96 -5.34 7.40 -2.36
CA ILE A 96 -4.60 7.66 -3.59
C ILE A 96 -3.93 6.38 -4.07
N SER A 97 -4.06 6.05 -5.35
CA SER A 97 -3.52 4.85 -6.00
C SER A 97 -3.85 3.55 -5.25
N PRO A 98 -5.16 3.24 -5.06
CA PRO A 98 -5.63 2.33 -4.03
C PRO A 98 -5.26 0.87 -4.29
N GLU A 99 -4.77 0.20 -3.26
CA GLU A 99 -4.64 -1.25 -3.21
C GLU A 99 -6.00 -1.91 -2.99
N ASN A 100 -6.27 -2.99 -3.71
CA ASN A 100 -7.59 -3.63 -3.73
C ASN A 100 -8.12 -4.02 -2.36
N PHE A 101 -7.22 -4.43 -1.47
CA PHE A 101 -7.63 -4.88 -0.15
C PHE A 101 -7.99 -3.72 0.78
N LEU A 102 -7.15 -2.69 0.86
CA LEU A 102 -7.44 -1.50 1.66
C LEU A 102 -8.70 -0.79 1.15
N ARG A 103 -8.89 -0.74 -0.19
CA ARG A 103 -10.13 -0.25 -0.81
C ARG A 103 -11.37 -0.94 -0.23
N LYS A 104 -11.36 -2.28 -0.16
CA LYS A 104 -12.47 -3.04 0.41
C LYS A 104 -12.66 -2.72 1.89
N HIS A 105 -11.58 -2.73 2.67
CA HIS A 105 -11.61 -2.44 4.11
C HIS A 105 -12.18 -1.06 4.41
N PHE A 106 -11.71 -0.02 3.69
CA PHE A 106 -12.21 1.34 3.89
C PHE A 106 -13.66 1.50 3.47
N LYS A 107 -14.08 0.93 2.32
CA LYS A 107 -15.49 0.97 1.88
C LYS A 107 -16.46 0.29 2.85
N GLU A 108 -16.03 -0.73 3.56
CA GLU A 108 -16.90 -1.50 4.46
C GLU A 108 -16.99 -0.91 5.87
N LYS A 109 -15.98 -0.17 6.33
CA LYS A 109 -15.86 0.23 7.73
C LYS A 109 -15.88 1.73 7.98
N TYR A 110 -15.59 2.55 6.99
CA TYR A 110 -15.43 3.97 7.16
C TYR A 110 -16.68 4.74 6.71
N LYS A 111 -16.88 5.94 7.26
CA LYS A 111 -18.04 6.79 7.00
C LYS A 111 -18.20 7.09 5.52
N SER A 112 -17.11 7.53 4.89
CA SER A 112 -17.03 7.72 3.45
C SER A 112 -15.67 7.28 2.93
N TYR A 113 -15.63 6.90 1.67
CA TYR A 113 -14.42 6.47 1.00
C TYR A 113 -14.41 6.96 -0.45
N ILE A 114 -13.36 7.69 -0.78
CA ILE A 114 -13.07 8.15 -2.13
C ILE A 114 -11.70 7.62 -2.55
N SER A 115 -11.64 7.04 -3.73
CA SER A 115 -10.39 6.58 -4.35
C SER A 115 -10.00 7.43 -5.53
N SER A 116 -8.70 7.69 -5.69
CA SER A 116 -8.18 8.39 -6.87
C SER A 116 -6.89 7.80 -7.38
N ASP A 117 -6.62 8.05 -8.65
CA ASP A 117 -5.35 7.73 -9.32
C ASP A 117 -5.19 8.65 -10.52
N LEU A 118 -3.96 8.88 -10.97
CA LEU A 118 -3.73 9.73 -12.13
C LEU A 118 -4.17 9.07 -13.45
N TYR A 119 -4.06 7.74 -13.54
CA TYR A 119 -4.23 6.99 -14.80
C TYR A 119 -5.30 5.88 -14.75
N ARG A 120 -5.59 5.35 -13.56
CA ARG A 120 -6.53 4.22 -13.42
C ARG A 120 -7.98 4.67 -13.60
N GLU A 121 -8.73 3.91 -14.38
CA GLU A 121 -10.16 4.15 -14.63
C GLU A 121 -11.08 3.49 -13.58
N ASP A 122 -10.55 2.53 -12.79
CA ASP A 122 -11.31 1.79 -11.77
C ASP A 122 -11.31 2.49 -10.41
N VAL A 123 -11.17 3.81 -10.38
CA VAL A 123 -11.23 4.69 -9.21
C VAL A 123 -12.41 5.65 -9.29
N ASP A 124 -12.76 6.28 -8.18
CA ASP A 124 -13.89 7.21 -8.12
C ASP A 124 -13.57 8.52 -8.86
N HIS A 125 -12.31 8.99 -8.79
CA HIS A 125 -11.85 10.21 -9.48
C HIS A 125 -10.43 10.04 -10.02
N GLN A 126 -10.17 10.69 -11.17
CA GLN A 126 -8.81 10.80 -11.73
C GLN A 126 -8.32 12.23 -11.55
N PHE A 127 -7.20 12.41 -10.85
CA PHE A 127 -6.54 13.70 -10.69
C PHE A 127 -5.07 13.53 -10.30
N ASP A 128 -4.30 14.59 -10.51
CA ASP A 128 -2.93 14.69 -10.03
C ASP A 128 -2.92 15.06 -8.54
N ILE A 129 -2.16 14.32 -7.74
CA ILE A 129 -2.01 14.57 -6.30
C ILE A 129 -1.35 15.93 -6.00
N GLN A 130 -0.69 16.54 -6.99
CA GLN A 130 -0.14 17.90 -6.91
C GLN A 130 -1.21 19.00 -6.98
N SER A 131 -2.45 18.65 -7.33
CA SER A 131 -3.60 19.55 -7.39
C SER A 131 -4.87 18.77 -7.10
N ILE A 132 -5.15 18.54 -5.83
CA ILE A 132 -6.29 17.73 -5.37
C ILE A 132 -7.58 18.56 -5.49
N PRO A 133 -8.58 18.15 -6.31
CA PRO A 133 -9.77 18.93 -6.60
C PRO A 133 -10.83 18.86 -5.49
N TYR A 134 -10.38 18.98 -4.25
CA TYR A 134 -11.23 19.01 -3.06
C TYR A 134 -10.93 20.27 -2.23
N PRO A 135 -11.93 20.84 -1.54
CA PRO A 135 -11.72 21.96 -0.62
C PRO A 135 -10.77 21.61 0.53
N ASP A 136 -10.24 22.62 1.18
CA ASP A 136 -9.51 22.46 2.43
C ASP A 136 -10.37 21.74 3.47
N ASN A 137 -9.72 20.94 4.33
CA ASN A 137 -10.38 20.24 5.44
C ASN A 137 -11.51 19.29 5.00
N SER A 138 -11.33 18.55 3.89
CA SER A 138 -12.32 17.62 3.33
C SER A 138 -12.27 16.22 3.94
N PHE A 139 -11.11 15.78 4.40
CA PHE A 139 -10.88 14.38 4.83
C PHE A 139 -10.27 14.29 6.22
N ASP A 140 -10.56 13.19 6.92
CA ASP A 140 -9.95 12.85 8.20
C ASP A 140 -8.73 11.94 8.03
N LEU A 141 -8.69 11.19 6.91
CA LEU A 141 -7.64 10.25 6.57
C LEU A 141 -7.28 10.34 5.09
N VAL A 142 -5.99 10.54 4.80
CA VAL A 142 -5.42 10.35 3.46
C VAL A 142 -4.46 9.16 3.49
N PHE A 143 -4.63 8.23 2.56
CA PHE A 143 -3.72 7.09 2.39
C PHE A 143 -3.12 7.13 0.99
N ALA A 144 -1.79 7.24 0.89
CA ALA A 144 -1.04 7.23 -0.36
C ALA A 144 0.23 6.40 -0.22
N SER A 145 0.17 5.14 -0.66
CA SER A 145 1.26 4.17 -0.50
C SER A 145 2.07 4.04 -1.77
N HIS A 146 3.36 4.32 -1.71
CA HIS A 146 4.27 4.23 -2.85
C HIS A 146 3.77 5.05 -4.05
N VAL A 147 3.46 6.32 -3.80
CA VAL A 147 3.00 7.29 -4.81
C VAL A 147 4.03 8.39 -5.00
N LEU A 148 4.55 8.94 -3.90
CA LEU A 148 5.36 10.17 -3.92
C LEU A 148 6.71 10.01 -4.64
N GLU A 149 7.22 8.80 -4.79
CA GLU A 149 8.42 8.54 -5.59
C GLU A 149 8.21 8.69 -7.10
N TYR A 150 6.96 8.75 -7.56
CA TYR A 150 6.59 8.94 -8.98
C TYR A 150 6.21 10.37 -9.31
N VAL A 151 5.94 11.21 -8.31
CA VAL A 151 5.41 12.57 -8.45
C VAL A 151 6.54 13.55 -8.66
N GLU A 152 6.46 14.40 -9.68
CA GLU A 152 7.54 15.34 -10.02
C GLU A 152 7.77 16.36 -8.91
N ASN A 153 6.75 17.04 -8.44
CA ASN A 153 6.81 17.95 -7.30
C ASN A 153 6.14 17.33 -6.07
N ASP A 154 6.84 16.42 -5.40
CA ASP A 154 6.33 15.76 -4.20
C ASP A 154 6.10 16.71 -3.02
N LYS A 155 6.86 17.82 -2.96
CA LYS A 155 6.64 18.84 -1.92
C LYS A 155 5.28 19.51 -2.06
N GLU A 156 4.86 19.77 -3.30
CA GLU A 156 3.53 20.29 -3.56
C GLU A 156 2.45 19.25 -3.27
N ALA A 157 2.67 18.00 -3.68
CA ALA A 157 1.76 16.90 -3.34
C ALA A 157 1.59 16.73 -1.82
N ILE A 158 2.67 16.84 -1.04
CA ILE A 158 2.61 16.77 0.43
C ILE A 158 1.80 17.94 1.02
N LYS A 159 1.94 19.15 0.47
CA LYS A 159 1.14 20.32 0.87
C LYS A 159 -0.35 20.15 0.53
N GLU A 160 -0.66 19.65 -0.66
CA GLU A 160 -2.03 19.36 -1.08
C GLU A 160 -2.69 18.30 -0.19
N ILE A 161 -1.96 17.23 0.17
CA ILE A 161 -2.42 16.25 1.15
C ILE A 161 -2.72 16.92 2.50
N SER A 162 -1.84 17.78 2.97
CA SER A 162 -2.03 18.54 4.21
C SER A 162 -3.24 19.47 4.13
N ARG A 163 -3.41 20.18 3.01
CA ARG A 163 -4.51 21.12 2.80
C ARG A 163 -5.88 20.46 2.87
N VAL A 164 -6.02 19.30 2.26
CA VAL A 164 -7.31 18.59 2.25
C VAL A 164 -7.62 17.84 3.54
N LEU A 165 -6.65 17.67 4.43
CA LEU A 165 -6.87 17.08 5.75
C LEU A 165 -7.53 18.08 6.71
N ARG A 166 -8.46 17.60 7.52
CA ARG A 166 -9.02 18.35 8.65
C ARG A 166 -7.98 18.50 9.76
N PRO A 167 -8.09 19.54 10.61
CA PRO A 167 -7.25 19.63 11.82
C PRO A 167 -7.30 18.34 12.65
N GLY A 168 -6.12 17.78 12.96
CA GLY A 168 -5.97 16.50 13.63
C GLY A 168 -6.15 15.27 12.74
N GLY A 169 -6.40 15.45 11.44
CA GLY A 169 -6.44 14.37 10.44
C GLY A 169 -5.09 13.72 10.22
N LEU A 170 -5.10 12.51 9.67
CA LEU A 170 -3.91 11.69 9.50
C LEU A 170 -3.63 11.37 8.03
N ALA A 171 -2.35 11.44 7.64
CA ALA A 171 -1.88 10.93 6.36
C ALA A 171 -0.93 9.74 6.55
N PHE A 172 -1.20 8.62 5.86
CA PHE A 172 -0.34 7.46 5.78
C PHE A 172 0.42 7.51 4.46
N LEU A 173 1.72 7.81 4.52
CA LEU A 173 2.53 8.13 3.35
C LEU A 173 3.79 7.25 3.21
N PRO A 174 3.66 5.91 3.20
CA PRO A 174 4.81 5.05 3.03
C PRO A 174 5.43 5.20 1.65
N VAL A 175 6.76 5.30 1.64
CA VAL A 175 7.61 5.31 0.44
C VAL A 175 8.68 4.22 0.57
N PRO A 176 9.27 3.72 -0.55
CA PRO A 176 10.37 2.76 -0.47
C PRO A 176 11.57 3.38 0.26
N MET A 177 12.19 2.63 1.18
CA MET A 177 13.46 3.03 1.79
C MET A 177 14.60 2.34 1.02
N LEU A 178 15.19 3.02 0.06
CA LEU A 178 16.21 2.45 -0.82
C LEU A 178 17.64 2.87 -0.43
N HIS A 179 17.77 4.00 0.25
CA HIS A 179 19.05 4.61 0.59
C HIS A 179 19.01 5.25 1.98
N LYS A 180 20.18 5.67 2.48
CA LYS A 180 20.25 6.55 3.66
C LYS A 180 19.83 7.98 3.33
N LYS A 181 20.16 8.44 2.10
CA LYS A 181 19.78 9.76 1.59
C LYS A 181 18.96 9.63 0.32
N THR A 182 17.95 10.47 0.20
CA THR A 182 17.11 10.59 -0.97
C THR A 182 17.91 11.10 -2.17
N ILE A 183 17.70 10.46 -3.31
CA ILE A 183 18.27 10.86 -4.60
C ILE A 183 17.11 11.33 -5.47
N ASP A 184 17.01 12.63 -5.69
CA ASP A 184 16.09 13.20 -6.67
C ASP A 184 16.80 13.22 -8.03
N PHE A 185 16.15 12.72 -9.07
CA PHE A 185 16.65 12.77 -10.43
C PHE A 185 16.17 14.07 -11.11
N GLU A 186 17.05 14.77 -11.80
CA GLU A 186 16.68 15.96 -12.59
C GLU A 186 15.72 15.58 -13.72
N GLU A 187 15.95 14.42 -14.34
CA GLU A 187 15.07 13.82 -15.33
C GLU A 187 14.78 12.37 -14.96
N ARG A 188 13.62 11.88 -15.36
CA ARG A 188 13.23 10.48 -15.10
C ARG A 188 14.19 9.53 -15.81
N PRO A 189 14.90 8.64 -15.10
CA PRO A 189 15.82 7.70 -15.72
C PRO A 189 15.11 6.82 -16.76
N PRO A 190 15.70 6.55 -17.93
CA PRO A 190 15.06 5.88 -19.06
C PRO A 190 14.41 4.53 -18.74
N ASN A 191 14.97 3.81 -17.77
CA ASN A 191 14.51 2.47 -17.38
C ASN A 191 13.76 2.45 -16.03
N LYS A 192 13.45 3.61 -15.44
CA LYS A 192 12.73 3.72 -14.17
C LYS A 192 11.46 4.54 -14.34
N ARG A 193 10.40 4.14 -13.63
CA ARG A 193 9.17 4.93 -13.56
C ARG A 193 9.24 6.02 -12.49
N ILE A 194 10.11 5.85 -11.49
CA ILE A 194 10.30 6.77 -10.37
C ILE A 194 11.13 7.98 -10.79
N ILE A 195 10.87 9.13 -10.18
CA ILE A 195 11.65 10.38 -10.32
C ILE A 195 12.60 10.58 -9.15
N ARG A 196 12.47 9.76 -8.09
CA ARG A 196 13.37 9.75 -6.93
C ARG A 196 13.51 8.38 -6.31
N GLU A 197 14.66 8.14 -5.72
CA GLU A 197 14.93 7.02 -4.83
C GLU A 197 14.99 7.55 -3.40
N THR A 198 13.99 7.21 -2.60
CA THR A 198 13.79 7.75 -1.26
C THR A 198 14.75 7.13 -0.24
N GLY A 199 15.23 7.96 0.67
CA GLY A 199 16.07 7.61 1.80
C GLY A 199 15.41 7.92 3.14
N GLU A 200 16.12 7.68 4.24
CA GLU A 200 15.62 7.96 5.59
C GLU A 200 15.31 9.45 5.81
N ASP A 201 16.06 10.33 5.15
CA ASP A 201 15.89 11.78 5.16
C ASP A 201 14.62 12.25 4.43
N TYR A 202 13.94 11.37 3.69
CA TYR A 202 12.71 11.73 3.00
C TYR A 202 11.61 12.18 3.97
N PHE A 203 11.61 11.65 5.18
CA PHE A 203 10.63 12.02 6.20
C PHE A 203 10.77 13.47 6.70
N ASP A 204 11.90 14.14 6.43
CA ASP A 204 12.06 15.57 6.72
C ASP A 204 11.14 16.43 5.86
N ARG A 205 10.77 15.96 4.65
CA ARG A 205 9.75 16.61 3.80
C ARG A 205 8.36 16.57 4.46
N TYR A 206 8.05 15.51 5.19
CA TYR A 206 6.81 15.41 5.95
C TYR A 206 6.85 16.34 7.19
N ARG A 207 7.96 16.32 7.93
CA ARG A 207 8.16 17.16 9.13
C ARG A 207 8.12 18.65 8.83
N ALA A 208 8.39 19.06 7.60
CA ALA A 208 8.30 20.45 7.16
C ALA A 208 6.83 20.94 6.99
N VAL A 209 5.86 20.02 6.96
CA VAL A 209 4.45 20.35 6.66
C VAL A 209 3.52 19.90 7.78
N PHE A 210 3.74 18.72 8.36
CA PHE A 210 2.89 18.14 9.40
C PHE A 210 3.40 18.46 10.81
N SER A 211 2.48 18.62 11.74
CA SER A 211 2.81 18.94 13.15
C SER A 211 3.50 17.77 13.87
N GLU A 212 3.19 16.53 13.47
CA GLU A 212 3.75 15.31 14.02
C GLU A 212 3.96 14.26 12.92
N VAL A 213 5.09 13.55 12.98
CA VAL A 213 5.40 12.43 12.07
C VAL A 213 5.86 11.24 12.90
N THR A 214 4.96 10.30 13.12
CA THR A 214 5.25 9.03 13.80
C THR A 214 5.66 7.98 12.76
N VAL A 215 6.84 7.38 12.92
CA VAL A 215 7.35 6.36 11.98
C VAL A 215 7.26 4.98 12.64
N TYR A 216 6.32 4.18 12.20
CA TYR A 216 6.20 2.80 12.65
C TYR A 216 7.25 1.90 11.99
N ASN A 217 7.93 1.11 12.82
CA ASN A 217 8.94 0.17 12.37
C ASN A 217 8.39 -1.27 12.43
N PRO A 218 8.46 -2.07 11.36
CA PRO A 218 7.95 -3.44 11.35
C PRO A 218 8.60 -4.34 12.40
N ARG A 219 9.81 -4.03 12.86
CA ARG A 219 10.52 -4.79 13.91
C ARG A 219 9.92 -4.59 15.31
N ALA A 220 9.10 -3.57 15.51
CA ALA A 220 8.38 -3.35 16.77
C ALA A 220 7.13 -4.24 16.93
N PHE A 221 6.69 -4.89 15.85
CA PHE A 221 5.52 -5.76 15.85
C PHE A 221 5.90 -7.23 16.04
N ASP A 222 4.95 -8.02 16.52
CA ASP A 222 5.12 -9.47 16.69
C ASP A 222 5.53 -10.14 15.36
N GLN A 223 6.54 -11.00 15.42
CA GLN A 223 7.09 -11.73 14.28
C GLN A 223 6.06 -12.65 13.60
N ARG A 224 4.96 -13.00 14.28
CA ARG A 224 3.86 -13.78 13.70
C ARG A 224 3.23 -13.12 12.48
N TYR A 225 3.35 -11.80 12.32
CA TYR A 225 2.82 -11.08 11.16
C TYR A 225 3.76 -11.06 9.95
N ASN A 226 5.01 -11.44 10.13
CA ASN A 226 6.05 -11.46 9.10
C ASN A 226 6.10 -10.17 8.28
N LEU A 227 6.40 -9.06 8.93
CA LEU A 227 6.38 -7.71 8.34
C LEU A 227 7.72 -7.31 7.70
N THR A 228 8.80 -8.04 7.99
CA THR A 228 10.12 -7.77 7.43
C THR A 228 10.31 -8.46 6.08
N ILE A 229 11.13 -7.87 5.23
CA ILE A 229 11.48 -8.46 3.93
C ILE A 229 12.57 -9.51 4.13
N ASP A 230 12.26 -10.76 3.76
CA ASP A 230 13.20 -11.88 3.77
C ASP A 230 13.65 -12.14 2.33
N MET A 231 14.83 -11.66 1.98
CA MET A 231 15.41 -11.82 0.65
C MET A 231 16.17 -13.16 0.55
N THR A 232 16.00 -13.85 -0.57
CA THR A 232 16.85 -15.01 -0.89
C THR A 232 18.29 -14.57 -1.15
N ASN A 233 19.27 -15.40 -0.83
CA ASN A 233 20.71 -15.09 -0.91
C ASN A 233 21.23 -14.66 -2.31
N GLU A 234 20.40 -14.73 -3.35
CA GLU A 234 20.79 -14.43 -4.74
C GLU A 234 21.01 -12.93 -5.03
N ILE A 235 20.59 -12.02 -4.14
CA ILE A 235 20.75 -10.56 -4.34
C ILE A 235 22.02 -10.02 -3.65
N LYS A 236 22.81 -10.85 -2.99
CA LYS A 236 24.00 -10.43 -2.23
C LYS A 236 25.19 -9.95 -3.07
N THR A 237 25.11 -9.89 -4.39
CA THR A 237 26.33 -9.83 -5.21
C THR A 237 26.67 -8.50 -5.87
N ASN A 238 25.87 -7.45 -5.81
CA ASN A 238 26.18 -6.24 -6.59
C ASN A 238 26.09 -4.87 -5.86
N ASN A 239 25.89 -4.83 -4.55
CA ASN A 239 25.99 -3.57 -3.80
C ASN A 239 26.72 -3.81 -2.47
N GLU A 240 27.77 -3.07 -2.22
CA GLU A 240 28.49 -3.06 -0.93
C GLU A 240 27.58 -2.62 0.26
N ASP A 241 26.41 -2.05 -0.03
CA ASP A 241 25.33 -1.73 0.91
C ASP A 241 24.27 -2.83 1.08
N ALA A 242 24.49 -4.05 0.58
CA ALA A 242 23.52 -5.17 0.64
C ALA A 242 23.17 -5.66 2.07
N SER A 243 23.78 -5.09 3.11
CA SER A 243 23.39 -5.28 4.50
C SER A 243 22.18 -4.43 4.93
N TYR A 244 21.77 -3.47 4.11
CA TYR A 244 20.64 -2.60 4.38
C TYR A 244 19.34 -3.31 4.03
N GLN A 245 18.90 -4.21 4.89
CA GLN A 245 17.52 -4.74 4.84
C GLN A 245 16.59 -3.62 5.29
N ILE A 246 16.06 -2.92 4.30
CA ILE A 246 15.24 -1.75 4.52
C ILE A 246 13.89 -2.20 5.08
N PRO A 247 13.56 -1.84 6.31
CA PRO A 247 12.25 -2.12 6.85
C PRO A 247 11.19 -1.36 6.03
N ASN A 248 10.01 -1.97 5.82
CA ASN A 248 8.83 -1.27 5.34
C ASN A 248 8.37 -0.28 6.42
N LEU A 249 9.03 0.88 6.51
CA LEU A 249 8.64 1.93 7.45
C LEU A 249 7.29 2.51 7.04
N LEU A 250 6.45 2.77 8.00
CA LEU A 250 5.15 3.40 7.79
C LEU A 250 5.09 4.73 8.53
N PRO A 251 5.32 5.86 7.85
CA PRO A 251 5.08 7.17 8.41
C PRO A 251 3.58 7.45 8.47
N VAL A 252 3.14 7.90 9.62
CA VAL A 252 1.82 8.47 9.89
C VAL A 252 2.02 9.92 10.27
N CYS A 253 1.52 10.81 9.44
CA CYS A 253 1.68 12.25 9.56
C CYS A 253 0.37 12.85 10.09
N LYS A 254 0.44 13.72 11.09
CA LYS A 254 -0.70 14.40 11.71
C LYS A 254 -0.65 15.88 11.39
N LEU A 255 -1.79 16.42 10.96
CA LEU A 255 -1.96 17.85 10.72
C LEU A 255 -2.11 18.62 12.03
#